data_bd2dbc03b618751bcb85e80f1ce3d82f
#
_entry.id   bd2dbc03b618751bcb85e80f1ce3d82f
#
_cell.length_a   1.000
_cell.length_b   1.000
_cell.length_c   1.000
_cell.angle_alpha   90.00
_cell.angle_beta   90.00
_cell.angle_gamma   90.00
#
_symmetry.space_group_name_H-M   'P 1'
#
loop_
_entity.id
_entity.type
_entity.pdbx_description
1 polymer ?
#
loop_
_entity_poly.entity_id
_entity_poly.type
_entity_poly.pdbx_seq_one_letter_code
_entity_poly.pdbx_strand_id
1 'polypeptide(L)'
;MGIFDDYIYKRSVCMKRGGFCIVLLFVLVIFSIPCLAAEKTYRIEVLQVTAIEPFKNAYNGFVKELEKNGIVKGQNLTINRTIIDFDVEKSGLWKKIGLLLRIRSEASRIAAEKPDLVLTIGTPATKYGKDKIIAAGIPVVFTAVAIPTAAGCKSVTEAGPGFTGATLWMDMNGVVKIMRLAFPKAKSIGVIHSEDDNAVAQVEELKKSAPSAGFTVLSRQIDKNAHITSVAQELNKQIDLSVIPLDTYYAMRNNEASKELRDLNTTMKIPGVVLAYVKVPGGVLYIGSDFANIGAL
;
A
#
# COMPACT_ATOMS: atom_id res chain seq x y z
N MET A 1 -35.21 34.95 -82.31
CA MET A 1 -35.71 35.04 -80.95
C MET A 1 -35.56 33.67 -80.29
N GLY A 2 -34.34 33.19 -80.09
CA GLY A 2 -34.10 31.83 -79.61
C GLY A 2 -32.72 31.54 -79.01
N ILE A 3 -31.77 32.51 -78.92
CA ILE A 3 -30.42 32.26 -78.51
C ILE A 3 -30.11 32.90 -77.14
N PHE A 4 -30.95 33.82 -76.67
CA PHE A 4 -30.73 34.50 -75.37
C PHE A 4 -31.30 33.73 -74.17
N ASP A 5 -32.34 32.93 -74.36
CA ASP A 5 -32.93 32.16 -73.22
C ASP A 5 -32.07 30.97 -72.75
N ASP A 6 -31.35 30.35 -73.67
CA ASP A 6 -30.46 29.20 -73.28
C ASP A 6 -29.24 29.60 -72.49
N TYR A 7 -28.76 30.84 -72.60
CA TYR A 7 -27.56 31.31 -71.86
C TYR A 7 -27.88 31.67 -70.44
N ILE A 8 -29.05 32.17 -70.13
CA ILE A 8 -29.50 32.52 -68.78
C ILE A 8 -29.81 31.26 -67.97
N TYR A 9 -30.44 30.24 -68.61
CA TYR A 9 -30.77 28.99 -67.93
C TYR A 9 -29.53 28.17 -67.56
N LYS A 10 -28.52 28.11 -68.44
CA LYS A 10 -27.26 27.44 -68.12
C LYS A 10 -26.47 28.12 -67.01
N ARG A 11 -26.51 29.42 -66.86
CA ARG A 11 -25.82 30.16 -65.82
C ARG A 11 -26.45 29.99 -64.39
N SER A 12 -27.81 29.96 -64.38
CA SER A 12 -28.54 29.78 -63.11
C SER A 12 -28.44 28.37 -62.58
N VAL A 13 -28.32 27.34 -63.42
CA VAL A 13 -28.10 25.93 -62.97
C VAL A 13 -26.69 25.71 -62.50
N CYS A 14 -25.67 26.39 -63.09
CA CYS A 14 -24.29 26.26 -62.65
C CYS A 14 -24.05 26.95 -61.29
N MET A 15 -24.66 28.11 -61.01
CA MET A 15 -24.58 28.79 -59.71
C MET A 15 -25.29 28.02 -58.59
N LYS A 16 -26.45 27.38 -58.88
CA LYS A 16 -27.13 26.56 -57.86
C LYS A 16 -26.33 25.31 -57.45
N ARG A 17 -25.63 24.69 -58.43
CA ARG A 17 -24.78 23.50 -58.11
C ARG A 17 -23.51 23.88 -57.35
N GLY A 18 -22.86 25.01 -57.66
CA GLY A 18 -21.70 25.49 -56.94
C GLY A 18 -21.99 25.86 -55.48
N GLY A 19 -23.14 26.55 -55.24
CA GLY A 19 -23.58 26.92 -53.91
C GLY A 19 -23.91 25.71 -53.03
N PHE A 20 -24.50 24.66 -53.58
CA PHE A 20 -24.82 23.44 -52.86
C PHE A 20 -23.57 22.66 -52.49
N CYS A 21 -22.56 22.59 -53.35
CA CYS A 21 -21.27 21.95 -53.01
C CYS A 21 -20.51 22.71 -51.94
N ILE A 22 -20.53 24.05 -51.94
CA ILE A 22 -19.86 24.86 -50.91
C ILE A 22 -20.53 24.69 -49.52
N VAL A 23 -21.86 24.67 -49.49
CA VAL A 23 -22.63 24.43 -48.26
C VAL A 23 -22.39 23.02 -47.73
N LEU A 24 -22.32 21.99 -48.59
CA LEU A 24 -22.01 20.61 -48.20
C LEU A 24 -20.61 20.48 -47.67
N LEU A 25 -19.62 21.19 -48.22
CA LEU A 25 -18.23 21.21 -47.74
C LEU A 25 -18.13 21.91 -46.38
N PHE A 26 -18.89 22.99 -46.16
CA PHE A 26 -18.93 23.68 -44.85
C PHE A 26 -19.58 22.82 -43.76
N VAL A 27 -20.64 22.08 -44.11
CA VAL A 27 -21.28 21.13 -43.14
C VAL A 27 -20.35 19.97 -42.81
N LEU A 28 -19.58 19.44 -43.77
CA LEU A 28 -18.58 18.39 -43.52
C LEU A 28 -17.44 18.88 -42.63
N VAL A 29 -16.98 20.14 -42.74
CA VAL A 29 -15.93 20.71 -41.90
C VAL A 29 -16.41 20.93 -40.46
N ILE A 30 -17.71 21.29 -40.27
CA ILE A 30 -18.29 21.46 -38.91
C ILE A 30 -18.42 20.10 -38.19
N PHE A 31 -18.69 19.00 -38.92
CA PHE A 31 -18.74 17.66 -38.35
C PHE A 31 -17.35 17.04 -38.08
N SER A 32 -16.29 17.65 -38.59
CA SER A 32 -14.90 17.22 -38.41
C SER A 32 -14.25 17.86 -37.16
N ILE A 33 -14.99 18.58 -36.31
CA ILE A 33 -14.47 19.00 -35.01
C ILE A 33 -14.23 17.71 -34.23
N PRO A 34 -12.96 17.33 -33.95
CA PRO A 34 -12.72 16.19 -33.11
C PRO A 34 -13.45 16.50 -31.81
N CYS A 35 -14.37 15.62 -31.41
CA CYS A 35 -14.89 15.62 -30.07
C CYS A 35 -13.66 15.45 -29.18
N LEU A 36 -13.11 16.55 -28.70
CA LEU A 36 -12.13 16.54 -27.61
C LEU A 36 -12.88 15.93 -26.43
N ALA A 37 -12.82 14.60 -26.35
CA ALA A 37 -13.28 13.90 -25.18
C ALA A 37 -12.56 14.59 -24.01
N ALA A 38 -13.30 15.23 -23.12
CA ALA A 38 -12.73 15.88 -21.95
C ALA A 38 -11.83 14.84 -21.28
N GLU A 39 -10.54 15.16 -21.19
CA GLU A 39 -9.57 14.25 -20.62
C GLU A 39 -10.04 13.92 -19.21
N LYS A 40 -10.27 12.64 -18.94
CA LYS A 40 -10.84 12.22 -17.67
C LYS A 40 -9.86 12.57 -16.54
N THR A 41 -10.28 13.43 -15.65
CA THR A 41 -9.52 13.79 -14.47
C THR A 41 -9.91 12.89 -13.30
N TYR A 42 -8.93 12.44 -12.54
CA TYR A 42 -9.12 11.55 -11.40
C TYR A 42 -8.78 12.25 -10.10
N ARG A 43 -9.55 11.98 -9.05
CA ARG A 43 -9.27 12.42 -7.69
C ARG A 43 -9.09 11.21 -6.78
N ILE A 44 -7.91 11.09 -6.19
CA ILE A 44 -7.57 10.02 -5.26
C ILE A 44 -7.28 10.61 -3.90
N GLU A 45 -7.94 10.09 -2.87
CA GLU A 45 -7.60 10.34 -1.48
C GLU A 45 -6.74 9.21 -0.94
N VAL A 46 -5.71 9.55 -0.16
CA VAL A 46 -4.83 8.58 0.48
C VAL A 46 -4.93 8.73 1.99
N LEU A 47 -5.33 7.68 2.67
CA LEU A 47 -5.41 7.61 4.12
C LEU A 47 -4.30 6.69 4.66
N GLN A 48 -3.42 7.25 5.45
CA GLN A 48 -2.28 6.54 6.04
C GLN A 48 -2.17 6.85 7.54
N VAL A 49 -1.74 5.85 8.30
CA VAL A 49 -1.34 6.02 9.71
C VAL A 49 0.16 5.85 9.81
N THR A 50 0.83 6.77 10.49
CA THR A 50 2.27 6.80 10.72
C THR A 50 3.11 7.11 9.48
N ALA A 51 4.11 7.98 9.62
CA ALA A 51 5.01 8.41 8.55
C ALA A 51 6.32 7.59 8.60
N ILE A 52 6.29 6.36 8.11
CA ILE A 52 7.49 5.50 8.02
C ILE A 52 7.94 5.30 6.57
N GLU A 53 9.24 5.02 6.37
CA GLU A 53 9.82 4.84 5.03
C GLU A 53 9.15 3.73 4.21
N PRO A 54 8.83 2.55 4.77
CA PRO A 54 8.11 1.51 4.00
C PRO A 54 6.80 2.00 3.39
N PHE A 55 6.00 2.75 4.14
CA PHE A 55 4.73 3.29 3.65
C PHE A 55 4.92 4.39 2.60
N LYS A 56 6.00 5.17 2.70
CA LYS A 56 6.38 6.11 1.65
C LYS A 56 6.75 5.37 0.36
N ASN A 57 7.47 4.25 0.47
CA ASN A 57 7.84 3.43 -0.68
C ASN A 57 6.61 2.80 -1.35
N ALA A 58 5.64 2.29 -0.59
CA ALA A 58 4.38 1.77 -1.13
C ALA A 58 3.59 2.88 -1.86
N TYR A 59 3.47 4.06 -1.26
CA TYR A 59 2.84 5.21 -1.92
C TYR A 59 3.54 5.60 -3.22
N ASN A 60 4.87 5.66 -3.22
CA ASN A 60 5.63 6.00 -4.41
C ASN A 60 5.48 4.94 -5.52
N GLY A 61 5.43 3.65 -5.15
CA GLY A 61 5.16 2.56 -6.08
C GLY A 61 3.79 2.73 -6.75
N PHE A 62 2.77 3.01 -5.98
CA PHE A 62 1.41 3.28 -6.47
C PHE A 62 1.37 4.45 -7.46
N VAL A 63 1.96 5.60 -7.09
CA VAL A 63 1.98 6.78 -7.97
C VAL A 63 2.75 6.50 -9.26
N LYS A 64 3.91 5.85 -9.17
CA LYS A 64 4.72 5.50 -10.33
C LYS A 64 3.99 4.55 -11.29
N GLU A 65 3.19 3.63 -10.77
CA GLU A 65 2.43 2.72 -11.62
C GLU A 65 1.27 3.43 -12.32
N LEU A 66 0.59 4.35 -11.63
CA LEU A 66 -0.40 5.22 -12.25
C LEU A 66 0.21 6.05 -13.39
N GLU A 67 1.39 6.64 -13.18
CA GLU A 67 2.11 7.42 -14.20
C GLU A 67 2.45 6.58 -15.44
N LYS A 68 2.91 5.34 -15.26
CA LYS A 68 3.17 4.41 -16.38
C LYS A 68 1.92 4.11 -17.21
N ASN A 69 0.75 4.16 -16.57
CA ASN A 69 -0.55 3.94 -17.21
C ASN A 69 -1.20 5.24 -17.70
N GLY A 70 -0.44 6.35 -17.79
CA GLY A 70 -0.91 7.62 -18.31
C GLY A 70 -1.78 8.43 -17.33
N ILE A 71 -1.83 8.04 -16.05
CA ILE A 71 -2.55 8.77 -15.00
C ILE A 71 -1.53 9.58 -14.20
N VAL A 72 -1.31 10.84 -14.60
CA VAL A 72 -0.18 11.66 -14.18
C VAL A 72 -0.62 12.75 -13.21
N LYS A 73 0.03 12.79 -12.05
CA LYS A 73 -0.23 13.82 -11.03
C LYS A 73 0.06 15.23 -11.58
N GLY A 74 -0.92 16.14 -11.41
CA GLY A 74 -0.84 17.52 -11.91
C GLY A 74 -1.26 17.70 -13.36
N GLN A 75 -1.57 16.62 -14.09
CA GLN A 75 -2.17 16.65 -15.42
C GLN A 75 -3.64 16.20 -15.33
N ASN A 76 -3.86 14.90 -15.25
CA ASN A 76 -5.18 14.30 -15.15
C ASN A 76 -5.44 13.59 -13.81
N LEU A 77 -4.57 13.78 -12.81
CA LEU A 77 -4.68 13.19 -11.49
C LEU A 77 -4.43 14.22 -10.38
N THR A 78 -5.35 14.30 -9.42
CA THR A 78 -5.16 14.98 -8.15
C THR A 78 -5.09 13.95 -7.04
N ILE A 79 -4.04 13.99 -6.22
CA ILE A 79 -3.89 13.13 -5.04
C ILE A 79 -3.79 13.99 -3.80
N ASN A 80 -4.71 13.80 -2.86
CA ASN A 80 -4.63 14.34 -1.52
C ASN A 80 -4.21 13.21 -0.56
N ARG A 81 -3.15 13.43 0.21
CA ARG A 81 -2.63 12.43 1.15
C ARG A 81 -2.72 12.92 2.57
N THR A 82 -3.52 12.24 3.37
CA THR A 82 -3.62 12.46 4.81
C THR A 82 -2.80 11.41 5.54
N ILE A 83 -1.83 11.86 6.32
CA ILE A 83 -1.05 11.02 7.23
C ILE A 83 -1.51 11.35 8.64
N ILE A 84 -2.16 10.39 9.29
CA ILE A 84 -2.50 10.52 10.71
C ILE A 84 -1.24 10.16 11.48
N ASP A 85 -0.45 11.19 11.80
CA ASP A 85 0.72 11.00 12.64
C ASP A 85 0.27 10.62 14.04
N PHE A 86 0.71 9.46 14.46
CA PHE A 86 0.41 8.90 15.76
C PHE A 86 1.71 8.92 16.55
N ASP A 87 1.74 9.74 17.59
CA ASP A 87 2.84 9.74 18.56
C ASP A 87 2.89 8.39 19.27
N VAL A 88 3.68 7.50 18.69
CA VAL A 88 3.84 6.10 19.17
C VAL A 88 4.55 6.07 20.52
N GLU A 89 5.25 7.17 20.88
CA GLU A 89 6.01 7.25 22.13
C GLU A 89 5.13 7.32 23.39
N LYS A 90 3.84 7.53 23.22
CA LYS A 90 2.91 7.59 24.34
C LYS A 90 1.93 6.41 24.26
N SER A 91 2.28 5.25 24.73
CA SER A 91 1.41 4.07 24.83
C SER A 91 0.21 4.29 25.79
N GLY A 92 -0.92 3.61 25.52
CA GLY A 92 -2.09 3.59 26.40
C GLY A 92 -3.43 3.48 25.67
N LEU A 93 -4.42 2.93 26.34
CA LEU A 93 -5.77 2.69 25.80
C LEU A 93 -6.41 3.95 25.21
N TRP A 94 -6.31 5.09 25.89
CA TRP A 94 -6.88 6.37 25.43
C TRP A 94 -6.34 6.83 24.10
N LYS A 95 -5.10 6.46 23.75
CA LYS A 95 -4.48 6.82 22.48
C LYS A 95 -4.93 5.92 21.34
N LYS A 96 -5.09 4.62 21.60
CA LYS A 96 -5.71 3.71 20.62
C LYS A 96 -7.12 4.21 20.27
N ILE A 97 -7.88 4.67 21.26
CA ILE A 97 -9.20 5.29 21.04
C ILE A 97 -9.07 6.59 20.23
N GLY A 98 -8.14 7.48 20.60
CA GLY A 98 -7.90 8.73 19.88
C GLY A 98 -7.50 8.51 18.41
N LEU A 99 -6.62 7.55 18.14
CA LEU A 99 -6.25 7.15 16.78
C LEU A 99 -7.47 6.65 15.99
N LEU A 100 -8.26 5.77 16.59
CA LEU A 100 -9.48 5.24 15.96
C LEU A 100 -10.46 6.36 15.59
N LEU A 101 -10.69 7.32 16.50
CA LEU A 101 -11.56 8.45 16.25
C LEU A 101 -11.03 9.35 15.12
N ARG A 102 -9.73 9.60 15.07
CA ARG A 102 -9.11 10.37 13.98
C ARG A 102 -9.25 9.66 12.63
N ILE A 103 -8.99 8.34 12.56
CA ILE A 103 -9.18 7.57 11.32
C ILE A 103 -10.63 7.64 10.85
N ARG A 104 -11.60 7.48 11.75
CA ARG A 104 -13.04 7.56 11.43
C ARG A 104 -13.46 8.96 11.00
N SER A 105 -12.92 10.01 11.63
CA SER A 105 -13.17 11.39 11.24
C SER A 105 -12.67 11.67 9.83
N GLU A 106 -11.44 11.27 9.51
CA GLU A 106 -10.87 11.41 8.16
C GLU A 106 -11.62 10.59 7.12
N ALA A 107 -12.00 9.36 7.44
CA ALA A 107 -12.83 8.54 6.56
C ALA A 107 -14.19 9.21 6.27
N SER A 108 -14.77 9.90 7.25
CA SER A 108 -16.03 10.67 7.07
C SER A 108 -15.82 11.90 6.19
N ARG A 109 -14.70 12.63 6.35
CA ARG A 109 -14.33 13.75 5.47
C ARG A 109 -14.18 13.26 4.03
N ILE A 110 -13.36 12.22 3.81
CA ILE A 110 -13.12 11.61 2.50
C ILE A 110 -14.43 11.15 1.85
N ALA A 111 -15.31 10.50 2.62
CA ALA A 111 -16.62 10.06 2.13
C ALA A 111 -17.51 11.24 1.68
N ALA A 112 -17.43 12.39 2.34
CA ALA A 112 -18.16 13.59 1.95
C ALA A 112 -17.61 14.26 0.69
N GLU A 113 -16.31 14.17 0.44
CA GLU A 113 -15.64 14.74 -0.74
C GLU A 113 -15.83 13.92 -2.01
N LYS A 114 -16.25 12.66 -1.89
CA LYS A 114 -16.54 11.74 -3.00
C LYS A 114 -15.41 11.69 -4.04
N PRO A 115 -14.20 11.25 -3.68
CA PRO A 115 -13.13 10.97 -4.64
C PRO A 115 -13.50 9.78 -5.54
N ASP A 116 -12.78 9.61 -6.65
CA ASP A 116 -12.96 8.47 -7.55
C ASP A 116 -12.43 7.16 -6.92
N LEU A 117 -11.40 7.28 -6.05
CA LEU A 117 -10.74 6.15 -5.38
C LEU A 117 -10.15 6.59 -4.05
N VAL A 118 -10.10 5.68 -3.10
CA VAL A 118 -9.32 5.86 -1.86
C VAL A 118 -8.25 4.78 -1.76
N LEU A 119 -7.00 5.20 -1.60
CA LEU A 119 -5.90 4.33 -1.20
C LEU A 119 -5.74 4.36 0.32
N THR A 120 -5.80 3.20 0.97
CA THR A 120 -5.44 3.07 2.38
C THR A 120 -4.08 2.38 2.52
N ILE A 121 -3.20 2.93 3.36
CA ILE A 121 -1.85 2.38 3.57
C ILE A 121 -1.72 1.87 4.99
N GLY A 122 -1.51 0.56 5.11
CA GLY A 122 -1.36 -0.15 6.37
C GLY A 122 -2.67 -0.64 6.99
N THR A 123 -2.56 -1.62 7.88
CA THR A 123 -3.69 -2.32 8.51
C THR A 123 -4.65 -1.38 9.26
N PRO A 124 -4.21 -0.43 10.11
CA PRO A 124 -5.13 0.44 10.85
C PRO A 124 -5.97 1.35 9.94
N ALA A 125 -5.35 1.98 8.93
CA ALA A 125 -6.05 2.84 7.98
C ALA A 125 -7.15 2.07 7.24
N THR A 126 -6.82 0.86 6.77
CA THR A 126 -7.76 -0.02 6.06
C THR A 126 -8.87 -0.50 7.00
N LYS A 127 -8.49 -1.09 8.14
CA LYS A 127 -9.44 -1.69 9.10
C LYS A 127 -10.51 -0.71 9.57
N TYR A 128 -10.12 0.50 9.93
CA TYR A 128 -11.00 1.47 10.59
C TYR A 128 -11.57 2.54 9.67
N GLY A 129 -11.03 2.68 8.45
CA GLY A 129 -11.47 3.69 7.48
C GLY A 129 -12.38 3.17 6.39
N LYS A 130 -12.13 1.95 5.88
CA LYS A 130 -12.78 1.44 4.65
C LYS A 130 -14.30 1.41 4.68
N ASP A 131 -14.91 0.94 5.78
CA ASP A 131 -16.36 0.69 5.81
C ASP A 131 -17.17 1.97 5.59
N LYS A 132 -16.71 3.09 6.17
CA LYS A 132 -17.36 4.39 5.99
C LYS A 132 -17.23 4.90 4.55
N ILE A 133 -16.09 4.68 3.92
CA ILE A 133 -15.79 5.08 2.54
C ILE A 133 -16.61 4.24 1.56
N ILE A 134 -16.63 2.92 1.75
CA ILE A 134 -17.41 1.98 0.92
C ILE A 134 -18.90 2.27 1.02
N ALA A 135 -19.41 2.57 2.22
CA ALA A 135 -20.82 2.94 2.42
C ALA A 135 -21.22 4.21 1.66
N ALA A 136 -20.27 5.07 1.30
CA ALA A 136 -20.49 6.24 0.44
C ALA A 136 -20.40 5.91 -1.07
N GLY A 137 -20.24 4.64 -1.44
CA GLY A 137 -20.11 4.19 -2.84
C GLY A 137 -18.72 4.39 -3.45
N ILE A 138 -17.70 4.67 -2.64
CA ILE A 138 -16.34 4.96 -3.10
C ILE A 138 -15.50 3.68 -3.00
N PRO A 139 -14.84 3.24 -4.10
CA PRO A 139 -13.95 2.08 -4.07
C PRO A 139 -12.71 2.35 -3.22
N VAL A 140 -12.27 1.32 -2.49
CA VAL A 140 -11.06 1.36 -1.66
C VAL A 140 -10.04 0.38 -2.21
N VAL A 141 -8.82 0.87 -2.42
CA VAL A 141 -7.65 0.03 -2.65
C VAL A 141 -6.75 0.12 -1.42
N PHE A 142 -6.22 -1.00 -0.96
CA PHE A 142 -5.30 -1.00 0.16
C PHE A 142 -3.91 -1.54 -0.24
N THR A 143 -2.90 -1.07 0.45
CA THR A 143 -1.53 -1.58 0.33
C THR A 143 -0.85 -1.67 1.70
N ALA A 144 0.23 -2.42 1.78
CA ALA A 144 1.02 -2.58 3.00
C ALA A 144 0.22 -3.13 4.21
N VAL A 145 -0.76 -3.99 3.93
CA VAL A 145 -1.52 -4.73 4.96
C VAL A 145 -0.83 -6.06 5.22
N ALA A 146 -0.37 -6.28 6.44
CA ALA A 146 0.35 -7.51 6.80
C ALA A 146 -0.58 -8.70 6.94
N ILE A 147 -1.76 -8.51 7.53
CA ILE A 147 -2.74 -9.56 7.78
C ILE A 147 -4.07 -9.15 7.19
N PRO A 148 -4.42 -9.71 6.01
CA PRO A 148 -5.64 -9.35 5.30
C PRO A 148 -6.90 -9.49 6.15
N THR A 149 -7.04 -10.57 6.89
CA THR A 149 -8.20 -10.82 7.76
C THR A 149 -8.35 -9.79 8.89
N ALA A 150 -7.23 -9.30 9.45
CA ALA A 150 -7.25 -8.21 10.42
C ALA A 150 -7.72 -6.88 9.83
N ALA A 151 -7.51 -6.67 8.53
CA ALA A 151 -8.04 -5.51 7.80
C ALA A 151 -9.49 -5.70 7.33
N GLY A 152 -10.10 -6.87 7.59
CA GLY A 152 -11.48 -7.21 7.25
C GLY A 152 -11.65 -7.91 5.90
N CYS A 153 -10.58 -8.46 5.32
CA CYS A 153 -10.67 -9.36 4.18
C CYS A 153 -11.30 -10.70 4.61
N LYS A 154 -12.02 -11.36 3.71
CA LYS A 154 -12.62 -12.65 3.97
C LYS A 154 -11.57 -13.75 4.15
N SER A 155 -10.47 -13.65 3.40
CA SER A 155 -9.33 -14.56 3.48
C SER A 155 -8.04 -13.84 3.08
N VAL A 156 -6.93 -14.57 3.02
CA VAL A 156 -5.64 -14.04 2.52
C VAL A 156 -5.63 -13.76 1.01
N THR A 157 -6.60 -14.31 0.28
CA THR A 157 -6.71 -14.18 -1.18
C THR A 157 -8.00 -13.50 -1.64
N GLU A 158 -8.94 -13.23 -0.71
CA GLU A 158 -10.22 -12.61 -1.03
C GLU A 158 -10.48 -11.43 -0.09
N ALA A 159 -10.60 -10.23 -0.65
CA ALA A 159 -10.88 -9.03 0.13
C ALA A 159 -12.36 -8.99 0.56
N GLY A 160 -13.22 -8.39 -0.22
CA GLY A 160 -14.64 -8.23 0.07
C GLY A 160 -15.28 -7.22 -0.88
N PRO A 161 -16.58 -6.94 -0.74
CA PRO A 161 -17.24 -5.99 -1.62
C PRO A 161 -16.70 -4.58 -1.39
N GLY A 162 -16.44 -3.86 -2.49
CA GLY A 162 -16.05 -2.45 -2.47
C GLY A 162 -14.59 -2.17 -2.12
N PHE A 163 -13.78 -3.18 -1.82
CA PHE A 163 -12.34 -2.99 -1.59
C PHE A 163 -11.50 -4.16 -2.09
N THR A 164 -10.26 -3.84 -2.49
CA THR A 164 -9.24 -4.79 -2.92
C THR A 164 -7.86 -4.23 -2.61
N GLY A 165 -6.80 -5.00 -2.84
CA GLY A 165 -5.45 -4.48 -2.68
C GLY A 165 -4.38 -5.54 -2.56
N ALA A 166 -3.14 -5.09 -2.32
CA ALA A 166 -1.97 -5.93 -2.16
C ALA A 166 -1.55 -6.04 -0.69
N THR A 167 -1.15 -7.24 -0.30
CA THR A 167 -0.82 -7.57 1.09
C THR A 167 0.66 -7.88 1.27
N LEU A 168 1.13 -7.76 2.50
CA LEU A 168 2.45 -8.21 2.94
C LEU A 168 2.41 -9.62 3.53
N TRP A 169 1.28 -10.32 3.40
CA TRP A 169 1.14 -11.65 3.98
C TRP A 169 2.15 -12.64 3.37
N MET A 170 2.73 -13.45 4.21
CA MET A 170 3.68 -14.49 3.84
C MET A 170 3.22 -15.84 4.38
N ASP A 171 3.31 -16.88 3.56
CA ASP A 171 3.14 -18.26 4.05
C ASP A 171 4.28 -18.63 5.00
N MET A 172 3.96 -18.67 6.28
CA MET A 172 4.96 -18.92 7.31
C MET A 172 5.55 -20.34 7.25
N ASN A 173 4.82 -21.31 6.66
CA ASN A 173 5.38 -22.64 6.41
C ASN A 173 6.50 -22.59 5.35
N GLY A 174 6.34 -21.77 4.32
CA GLY A 174 7.40 -21.50 3.35
C GLY A 174 8.61 -20.81 3.98
N VAL A 175 8.36 -19.79 4.81
CA VAL A 175 9.39 -19.02 5.54
C VAL A 175 10.26 -19.93 6.39
N VAL A 176 9.67 -20.77 7.25
CA VAL A 176 10.46 -21.67 8.14
C VAL A 176 11.24 -22.74 7.38
N LYS A 177 10.75 -23.19 6.21
CA LYS A 177 11.52 -24.07 5.33
C LYS A 177 12.74 -23.37 4.75
N ILE A 178 12.62 -22.13 4.30
CA ILE A 178 13.76 -21.34 3.83
C ILE A 178 14.77 -21.13 4.96
N MET A 179 14.30 -20.78 6.17
CA MET A 179 15.16 -20.66 7.34
C MET A 179 15.91 -21.95 7.66
N ARG A 180 15.25 -23.11 7.57
CA ARG A 180 15.87 -24.43 7.77
C ARG A 180 16.95 -24.74 6.73
N LEU A 181 16.72 -24.36 5.46
CA LEU A 181 17.73 -24.51 4.40
C LEU A 181 18.96 -23.62 4.66
N ALA A 182 18.73 -22.37 5.07
CA ALA A 182 19.80 -21.42 5.34
C ALA A 182 20.58 -21.74 6.62
N PHE A 183 19.91 -22.27 7.63
CA PHE A 183 20.48 -22.56 8.96
C PHE A 183 20.20 -23.98 9.43
N PRO A 184 20.83 -25.00 8.81
CA PRO A 184 20.47 -26.40 9.03
C PRO A 184 20.76 -26.90 10.46
N LYS A 185 21.63 -26.25 11.20
CA LYS A 185 22.02 -26.62 12.58
C LYS A 185 21.22 -25.91 13.67
N ALA A 186 20.53 -24.82 13.32
CA ALA A 186 19.77 -24.03 14.29
C ALA A 186 18.55 -24.83 14.81
N LYS A 187 18.22 -24.67 16.09
CA LYS A 187 17.10 -25.33 16.76
C LYS A 187 16.12 -24.33 17.37
N SER A 188 16.60 -23.17 17.74
CA SER A 188 15.82 -22.15 18.47
C SER A 188 15.82 -20.81 17.76
N ILE A 189 14.64 -20.19 17.72
CA ILE A 189 14.38 -18.87 17.15
C ILE A 189 13.97 -17.93 18.27
N GLY A 190 14.63 -16.78 18.38
CA GLY A 190 14.22 -15.69 19.25
C GLY A 190 13.52 -14.59 18.47
N VAL A 191 12.41 -14.09 19.01
CA VAL A 191 11.67 -12.96 18.44
C VAL A 191 11.36 -11.95 19.53
N ILE A 192 11.78 -10.71 19.33
CA ILE A 192 11.34 -9.59 20.15
C ILE A 192 10.35 -8.80 19.31
N HIS A 193 9.19 -8.44 19.86
CA HIS A 193 8.16 -7.71 19.16
C HIS A 193 7.42 -6.74 20.08
N SER A 194 6.85 -5.70 19.49
CA SER A 194 5.96 -4.80 20.22
C SER A 194 4.54 -5.32 20.29
N GLU A 195 3.63 -4.51 20.81
CA GLU A 195 2.17 -4.76 20.77
C GLU A 195 1.51 -4.45 19.40
N ASP A 196 2.31 -4.31 18.34
CA ASP A 196 1.80 -4.09 16.97
C ASP A 196 1.00 -5.32 16.53
N ASP A 197 -0.25 -5.12 16.12
CA ASP A 197 -1.16 -6.23 15.74
C ASP A 197 -0.56 -7.12 14.64
N ASN A 198 0.20 -6.54 13.69
CA ASN A 198 0.85 -7.30 12.62
C ASN A 198 2.00 -8.16 13.17
N ALA A 199 2.80 -7.60 14.08
CA ALA A 199 3.90 -8.31 14.69
C ALA A 199 3.42 -9.47 15.57
N VAL A 200 2.41 -9.21 16.41
CA VAL A 200 1.78 -10.23 17.26
C VAL A 200 1.27 -11.39 16.41
N ALA A 201 0.52 -11.10 15.37
CA ALA A 201 -0.05 -12.14 14.51
C ALA A 201 1.03 -12.89 13.71
N GLN A 202 2.05 -12.19 13.20
CA GLN A 202 3.16 -12.86 12.50
C GLN A 202 3.96 -13.77 13.44
N VAL A 203 4.17 -13.37 14.68
CA VAL A 203 4.84 -14.19 15.70
C VAL A 203 4.01 -15.43 16.04
N GLU A 204 2.69 -15.30 16.17
CA GLU A 204 1.82 -16.46 16.40
C GLU A 204 1.82 -17.44 15.22
N GLU A 205 1.80 -16.96 13.99
CA GLU A 205 1.94 -17.82 12.81
C GLU A 205 3.32 -18.49 12.75
N LEU A 206 4.39 -17.78 13.14
CA LEU A 206 5.74 -18.36 13.24
C LEU A 206 5.78 -19.47 14.29
N LYS A 207 5.19 -19.27 15.48
CA LYS A 207 5.10 -20.30 16.53
C LYS A 207 4.38 -21.54 16.07
N LYS A 208 3.30 -21.38 15.29
CA LYS A 208 2.54 -22.52 14.72
C LYS A 208 3.32 -23.30 13.67
N SER A 209 4.06 -22.57 12.81
CA SER A 209 4.75 -23.16 11.66
C SER A 209 6.15 -23.70 11.98
N ALA A 210 6.86 -23.10 12.93
CA ALA A 210 8.25 -23.41 13.25
C ALA A 210 8.51 -24.88 13.61
N PRO A 211 7.63 -25.58 14.37
CA PRO A 211 7.83 -26.99 14.70
C PRO A 211 7.90 -27.91 13.49
N SER A 212 7.18 -27.59 12.39
CA SER A 212 7.21 -28.37 11.16
C SER A 212 8.59 -28.40 10.49
N ALA A 213 9.42 -27.38 10.77
CA ALA A 213 10.80 -27.29 10.31
C ALA A 213 11.82 -27.59 11.43
N GLY A 214 11.37 -28.12 12.58
CA GLY A 214 12.24 -28.50 13.69
C GLY A 214 12.80 -27.32 14.51
N PHE A 215 12.08 -26.18 14.53
CA PHE A 215 12.45 -25.05 15.37
C PHE A 215 11.53 -24.92 16.61
N THR A 216 12.11 -24.44 17.70
CA THR A 216 11.36 -23.85 18.82
C THR A 216 11.41 -22.33 18.75
N VAL A 217 10.34 -21.65 19.18
CA VAL A 217 10.26 -20.18 19.14
C VAL A 217 10.16 -19.62 20.56
N LEU A 218 11.09 -18.76 20.92
CA LEU A 218 11.05 -17.95 22.14
C LEU A 218 10.72 -16.51 21.76
N SER A 219 9.60 -16.01 22.23
CA SER A 219 9.21 -14.63 21.99
C SER A 219 9.23 -13.78 23.26
N ARG A 220 9.52 -12.49 23.08
CA ARG A 220 9.41 -11.47 24.13
C ARG A 220 8.65 -10.28 23.56
N GLN A 221 7.55 -9.95 24.20
CA GLN A 221 6.83 -8.72 23.90
C GLN A 221 7.37 -7.57 24.74
N ILE A 222 7.58 -6.42 24.12
CA ILE A 222 8.08 -5.21 24.75
C ILE A 222 7.17 -4.03 24.43
N ASP A 223 7.23 -2.98 25.26
CA ASP A 223 6.58 -1.70 24.94
C ASP A 223 7.30 -1.02 23.76
N LYS A 224 6.57 -0.30 22.92
CA LYS A 224 7.14 0.44 21.78
C LYS A 224 8.18 1.50 22.19
N ASN A 225 8.17 1.93 23.43
CA ASN A 225 9.16 2.88 23.97
C ASN A 225 10.35 2.19 24.66
N ALA A 226 10.31 0.89 24.85
CA ALA A 226 11.38 0.16 25.51
C ALA A 226 12.63 0.08 24.63
N HIS A 227 13.79 0.13 25.24
CA HIS A 227 15.04 -0.20 24.59
C HIS A 227 15.17 -1.72 24.47
N ILE A 228 15.60 -2.18 23.29
CA ILE A 228 15.65 -3.61 22.97
C ILE A 228 16.84 -4.32 23.63
N THR A 229 17.91 -3.60 23.95
CA THR A 229 19.23 -4.15 24.27
C THR A 229 19.21 -5.15 25.40
N SER A 230 18.61 -4.83 26.57
CA SER A 230 18.58 -5.72 27.72
C SER A 230 17.81 -7.01 27.44
N VAL A 231 16.65 -6.90 26.79
CA VAL A 231 15.82 -8.06 26.45
C VAL A 231 16.52 -8.95 25.42
N ALA A 232 17.20 -8.33 24.45
CA ALA A 232 17.94 -9.05 23.42
C ALA A 232 19.18 -9.76 24.01
N GLN A 233 19.90 -9.14 24.96
CA GLN A 233 21.03 -9.77 25.64
C GLN A 233 20.65 -11.05 26.38
N GLU A 234 19.48 -11.06 27.01
CA GLU A 234 18.99 -12.26 27.73
C GLU A 234 18.49 -13.33 26.76
N LEU A 235 17.72 -12.91 25.73
CA LEU A 235 17.15 -13.84 24.79
C LEU A 235 18.24 -14.51 23.95
N ASN A 236 19.25 -13.77 23.51
CA ASN A 236 20.32 -14.25 22.65
C ASN A 236 21.19 -15.35 23.29
N LYS A 237 21.15 -15.50 24.62
CA LYS A 237 21.81 -16.64 25.34
C LYS A 237 21.07 -17.97 25.14
N GLN A 238 19.85 -17.96 24.60
CA GLN A 238 18.94 -19.10 24.57
C GLN A 238 18.55 -19.49 23.13
N ILE A 239 19.05 -18.77 22.11
CA ILE A 239 18.62 -18.92 20.74
C ILE A 239 19.78 -19.11 19.79
N ASP A 240 19.48 -19.73 18.63
CA ASP A 240 20.42 -19.91 17.53
C ASP A 240 20.18 -18.88 16.41
N LEU A 241 18.96 -18.35 16.29
CA LEU A 241 18.56 -17.36 15.29
C LEU A 241 17.75 -16.23 15.95
N SER A 242 18.01 -15.00 15.55
CA SER A 242 17.20 -13.84 15.92
C SER A 242 16.31 -13.42 14.74
N VAL A 243 15.00 -13.29 14.96
CA VAL A 243 14.05 -12.89 13.91
C VAL A 243 13.49 -11.51 14.19
N ILE A 244 13.56 -10.64 13.18
CA ILE A 244 12.89 -9.34 13.16
C ILE A 244 11.58 -9.49 12.40
N PRO A 245 10.43 -9.40 13.09
CA PRO A 245 9.12 -9.52 12.46
C PRO A 245 8.72 -8.23 11.74
N LEU A 246 7.59 -8.25 11.05
CA LEU A 246 6.95 -7.07 10.47
C LEU A 246 6.32 -6.22 11.59
N ASP A 247 7.14 -5.40 12.21
CA ASP A 247 6.79 -4.56 13.35
C ASP A 247 7.26 -3.12 13.11
N THR A 248 6.33 -2.17 13.25
CA THR A 248 6.64 -0.73 13.11
C THR A 248 7.69 -0.26 14.09
N TYR A 249 7.83 -0.91 15.25
CA TYR A 249 8.86 -0.64 16.26
C TYR A 249 10.26 -0.61 15.66
N TYR A 250 10.58 -1.55 14.77
CA TYR A 250 11.89 -1.65 14.15
C TYR A 250 12.15 -0.60 13.06
N ALA A 251 11.10 -0.02 12.48
CA ALA A 251 11.20 1.03 11.48
C ALA A 251 11.16 2.45 12.07
N MET A 252 10.86 2.57 13.37
CA MET A 252 10.78 3.84 14.07
C MET A 252 12.16 4.39 14.43
N ARG A 253 12.21 5.67 14.82
CA ARG A 253 13.42 6.33 15.29
C ARG A 253 14.64 6.04 14.38
N ASN A 254 14.45 6.15 13.09
CA ASN A 254 15.49 5.87 12.08
C ASN A 254 16.10 4.46 12.22
N ASN A 255 15.26 3.46 12.45
CA ASN A 255 15.62 2.05 12.65
C ASN A 255 16.56 1.83 13.87
N GLU A 256 16.41 2.58 14.94
CA GLU A 256 17.26 2.48 16.14
C GLU A 256 17.28 1.06 16.71
N ALA A 257 16.10 0.50 17.00
CA ALA A 257 15.98 -0.85 17.56
C ALA A 257 16.58 -1.94 16.64
N SER A 258 16.44 -1.80 15.33
CA SER A 258 17.06 -2.74 14.37
C SER A 258 18.57 -2.65 14.41
N LYS A 259 19.12 -1.44 14.52
CA LYS A 259 20.58 -1.23 14.61
C LYS A 259 21.14 -1.78 15.90
N GLU A 260 20.51 -1.50 17.04
CA GLU A 260 20.90 -2.04 18.35
C GLU A 260 20.90 -3.57 18.33
N LEU A 261 19.82 -4.19 17.84
CA LEU A 261 19.71 -5.64 17.74
C LEU A 261 20.78 -6.23 16.81
N ARG A 262 21.05 -5.60 15.67
CA ARG A 262 22.11 -6.02 14.74
C ARG A 262 23.47 -6.02 15.42
N ASP A 263 23.82 -4.94 16.11
CA ASP A 263 25.13 -4.77 16.72
C ASP A 263 25.33 -5.80 17.85
N LEU A 264 24.30 -6.06 18.64
CA LEU A 264 24.29 -7.11 19.65
C LEU A 264 24.40 -8.51 19.04
N ASN A 265 23.57 -8.80 18.02
CA ASN A 265 23.60 -10.07 17.30
C ASN A 265 24.99 -10.35 16.69
N THR A 266 25.63 -9.32 16.12
CA THR A 266 26.99 -9.43 15.57
C THR A 266 28.01 -9.77 16.67
N THR A 267 27.93 -9.09 17.80
CA THR A 267 28.81 -9.33 18.95
C THR A 267 28.64 -10.75 19.52
N MET A 268 27.40 -11.23 19.62
CA MET A 268 27.05 -12.53 20.15
C MET A 268 27.08 -13.66 19.10
N LYS A 269 27.37 -13.34 17.84
CA LYS A 269 27.40 -14.27 16.70
C LYS A 269 26.05 -14.97 16.45
N ILE A 270 24.94 -14.28 16.70
CA ILE A 270 23.59 -14.77 16.41
C ILE A 270 23.17 -14.28 15.02
N PRO A 271 22.90 -15.16 14.04
CA PRO A 271 22.41 -14.73 12.74
C PRO A 271 21.02 -14.12 12.85
N GLY A 272 20.84 -12.97 12.19
CA GLY A 272 19.55 -12.28 12.09
C GLY A 272 18.77 -12.68 10.85
N VAL A 273 17.48 -12.92 10.98
CA VAL A 273 16.53 -13.12 9.88
C VAL A 273 15.50 -12.00 9.93
N VAL A 274 15.30 -11.29 8.82
CA VAL A 274 14.33 -10.20 8.73
C VAL A 274 13.11 -10.63 7.93
N LEU A 275 11.94 -10.57 8.55
CA LEU A 275 10.65 -10.90 7.93
C LEU A 275 9.82 -9.64 7.60
N ALA A 276 10.42 -8.46 7.70
CA ALA A 276 9.76 -7.19 7.45
C ALA A 276 9.99 -6.73 6.00
N TYR A 277 11.09 -6.05 5.75
CA TYR A 277 11.50 -5.67 4.41
C TYR A 277 13.02 -5.51 4.35
N VAL A 278 13.56 -5.62 3.13
CA VAL A 278 15.01 -5.79 2.88
C VAL A 278 15.92 -4.65 3.35
N LYS A 279 15.37 -3.46 3.66
CA LYS A 279 16.16 -2.32 4.13
C LYS A 279 16.24 -2.17 5.64
N VAL A 280 15.52 -3.01 6.39
CA VAL A 280 15.64 -3.01 7.86
C VAL A 280 16.98 -3.62 8.24
N PRO A 281 17.87 -2.90 8.94
CA PRO A 281 19.15 -3.46 9.36
C PRO A 281 18.98 -4.67 10.29
N GLY A 282 19.91 -5.62 10.26
CA GLY A 282 19.98 -6.69 11.23
C GLY A 282 19.88 -8.09 10.69
N GLY A 283 19.66 -8.27 9.40
CA GLY A 283 19.56 -9.58 8.78
C GLY A 283 20.80 -10.02 8.02
N VAL A 284 21.12 -11.31 8.09
CA VAL A 284 21.94 -12.03 7.12
C VAL A 284 21.05 -12.77 6.12
N LEU A 285 19.76 -12.94 6.44
CA LEU A 285 18.73 -13.46 5.56
C LEU A 285 17.52 -12.53 5.61
N TYR A 286 17.01 -12.15 4.45
CA TYR A 286 15.81 -11.32 4.30
C TYR A 286 14.74 -12.11 3.55
N ILE A 287 13.57 -12.24 4.17
CA ILE A 287 12.39 -12.87 3.58
C ILE A 287 11.24 -11.88 3.77
N GLY A 288 10.85 -11.18 2.71
CA GLY A 288 9.84 -10.14 2.84
C GLY A 288 9.44 -9.56 1.49
N SER A 289 8.49 -8.64 1.52
CA SER A 289 7.97 -7.96 0.35
C SER A 289 8.66 -6.62 0.13
N ASP A 290 8.89 -6.28 -1.14
CA ASP A 290 9.28 -4.92 -1.51
C ASP A 290 8.05 -4.02 -1.48
N PHE A 291 8.08 -2.99 -0.63
CA PHE A 291 6.94 -2.10 -0.44
C PHE A 291 6.61 -1.26 -1.68
N ALA A 292 7.59 -0.91 -2.52
CA ALA A 292 7.31 -0.20 -3.76
C ALA A 292 6.56 -1.09 -4.76
N ASN A 293 6.97 -2.35 -4.87
CA ASN A 293 6.27 -3.32 -5.72
C ASN A 293 4.85 -3.62 -5.21
N ILE A 294 4.68 -3.77 -3.89
CA ILE A 294 3.35 -3.94 -3.27
C ILE A 294 2.46 -2.71 -3.50
N GLY A 295 3.04 -1.52 -3.57
CA GLY A 295 2.30 -0.31 -3.89
C GLY A 295 1.90 -0.21 -5.36
N ALA A 296 2.67 -0.82 -6.26
CA ALA A 296 2.42 -0.83 -7.70
C ALA A 296 1.34 -1.84 -8.13
N LEU A 297 1.13 -2.91 -7.35
CA LEU A 297 0.07 -3.91 -7.57
C LEU A 297 -1.32 -3.38 -7.30
#